data_12d8ecf27a7ef1d9f9028e15a947da89
#
_entry.id   12d8ecf27a7ef1d9f9028e15a947da89
#
_cell.length_a   1.000
_cell.length_b   1.000
_cell.length_c   1.000
_cell.angle_alpha   90.00
_cell.angle_beta   90.00
_cell.angle_gamma   90.00
#
_symmetry.space_group_name_H-M   'P 1'
#
loop_
_entity.id
_entity.type
_entity.pdbx_description
1 polymer ?
#
loop_
_entity_poly.entity_id
_entity_poly.type
_entity_poly.pdbx_seq_one_letter_code
_entity_poly.pdbx_strand_id
1 'polypeptide(L)'
;PSGKSGTNISLGNNNLSFLQLQNNRAKDINTEFIAINSSFSPSKKLDYSAFLILTNSETEIQQNNITQYVGLTENIPDENTQTNTSQTSELGIAKFSLKYKPNINNQVDYEVLGRVTNESQDQNYLSSVIGSIGQLDEAETFSINQNLNYYYTLNEKNIFALEAQHLLKDEDPFYNALLENNSNYQTTALGLGLDNSSPFYNIAQDKRVKSNQLDAKLDYWNILNKKSDLNLTFGAIYSKQEFDSEIFQFLSESAEDIYNPTSLVNDGLDYNEVNYVFNDLYLGLHYRLKTGKFTISPGFTAHSYDSENTQNESFESRSNYKKSFYKLLPDFNMIIQLKD
;
A
#
# COMPACT_ATOMS: atom_id res chain seq x y z
N PRO A 1 -31.28 3.53 -10.41
CA PRO A 1 -30.17 4.42 -10.22
C PRO A 1 -29.32 3.91 -9.09
N SER A 2 -28.29 3.20 -9.49
CA SER A 2 -27.37 2.49 -8.64
C SER A 2 -26.52 3.48 -7.84
N GLY A 3 -26.63 3.44 -6.53
CA GLY A 3 -25.60 3.97 -5.67
C GLY A 3 -24.32 3.14 -5.87
N LYS A 4 -23.32 3.72 -6.50
CA LYS A 4 -21.98 3.17 -6.50
C LYS A 4 -21.40 3.32 -5.09
N SER A 5 -21.58 2.31 -4.26
CA SER A 5 -20.75 2.11 -3.09
C SER A 5 -19.59 1.22 -3.50
N GLY A 6 -18.71 1.76 -4.31
CA GLY A 6 -17.40 1.17 -4.52
C GLY A 6 -16.51 1.63 -3.39
N THR A 7 -16.01 0.74 -2.59
CA THR A 7 -14.86 1.00 -1.73
C THR A 7 -13.70 1.31 -2.67
N ASN A 8 -13.41 2.59 -2.89
CA ASN A 8 -12.22 3.01 -3.59
C ASN A 8 -11.05 2.64 -2.69
N ILE A 9 -10.40 1.52 -2.94
CA ILE A 9 -9.04 1.34 -2.47
C ILE A 9 -8.22 2.36 -3.24
N SER A 10 -7.98 3.49 -2.61
CA SER A 10 -7.03 4.48 -3.09
C SER A 10 -5.68 3.79 -3.11
N LEU A 11 -5.18 3.47 -4.30
CA LEU A 11 -3.76 3.26 -4.51
C LEU A 11 -3.09 4.50 -3.95
N GLY A 12 -2.44 4.35 -2.79
CA GLY A 12 -1.90 5.48 -2.05
C GLY A 12 -1.07 6.35 -2.97
N ASN A 13 -1.46 7.63 -3.07
CA ASN A 13 -0.79 8.66 -3.85
C ASN A 13 0.66 8.95 -3.38
N ASN A 14 1.16 8.20 -2.40
CA ASN A 14 2.45 8.49 -1.77
C ASN A 14 3.64 8.26 -2.71
N ASN A 15 3.52 7.36 -3.70
CA ASN A 15 4.64 7.08 -4.60
C ASN A 15 4.71 8.02 -5.82
N LEU A 16 3.65 8.80 -6.11
CA LEU A 16 3.69 9.81 -7.16
C LEU A 16 4.07 11.20 -6.62
N SER A 17 3.85 11.48 -5.35
CA SER A 17 4.23 12.75 -4.72
C SER A 17 5.75 12.92 -4.61
N PHE A 18 6.48 11.84 -4.50
CA PHE A 18 7.93 11.80 -4.53
C PHE A 18 8.50 12.30 -5.87
N LEU A 19 7.96 11.86 -6.99
CA LEU A 19 8.35 12.33 -8.33
C LEU A 19 7.98 13.81 -8.57
N GLN A 20 6.89 14.31 -7.98
CA GLN A 20 6.45 15.69 -8.20
C GLN A 20 7.20 16.74 -7.39
N LEU A 21 7.68 16.39 -6.17
CA LEU A 21 8.34 17.36 -5.29
C LEU A 21 9.79 17.65 -5.68
N GLN A 22 10.45 16.76 -6.40
CA GLN A 22 11.87 16.89 -6.73
C GLN A 22 12.15 17.40 -8.13
N ASN A 23 11.21 17.30 -9.07
CA ASN A 23 11.38 17.72 -10.46
C ASN A 23 11.81 19.20 -10.64
N ASN A 24 11.52 20.07 -9.68
CA ASN A 24 11.92 21.49 -9.76
C ASN A 24 13.36 21.79 -9.35
N ARG A 25 14.12 20.77 -8.87
CA ARG A 25 15.51 20.91 -8.40
C ARG A 25 16.48 19.92 -9.06
N ALA A 26 15.98 19.12 -9.99
CA ALA A 26 16.81 18.15 -10.68
C ALA A 26 17.82 18.85 -11.57
N LYS A 27 19.07 18.37 -11.54
CA LYS A 27 20.15 18.77 -12.41
C LYS A 27 19.99 18.12 -13.80
N ASP A 28 19.56 16.86 -13.79
CA ASP A 28 19.29 16.08 -14.99
C ASP A 28 18.12 15.14 -14.75
N ILE A 29 17.27 14.94 -15.78
CA ILE A 29 16.16 13.99 -15.78
C ILE A 29 16.15 13.29 -17.13
N ASN A 30 16.30 11.99 -17.13
CA ASN A 30 16.11 11.14 -18.27
C ASN A 30 14.92 10.23 -18.04
N THR A 31 13.94 10.24 -18.94
CA THR A 31 12.74 9.40 -18.79
C THR A 31 12.42 8.73 -20.12
N GLU A 32 12.34 7.42 -20.08
CA GLU A 32 11.88 6.57 -21.19
C GLU A 32 10.46 6.08 -20.87
N PHE A 33 9.58 6.14 -21.84
CA PHE A 33 8.18 5.81 -21.66
C PHE A 33 7.63 5.04 -22.86
N ILE A 34 6.96 3.92 -22.60
CA ILE A 34 6.22 3.14 -23.58
C ILE A 34 4.81 2.91 -23.07
N ALA A 35 3.81 3.20 -23.91
CA ALA A 35 2.42 2.90 -23.61
C ALA A 35 1.74 2.21 -24.79
N ILE A 36 1.05 1.11 -24.51
CA ILE A 36 0.27 0.36 -25.47
C ILE A 36 -1.15 0.21 -24.91
N ASN A 37 -2.14 0.50 -25.74
CA ASN A 37 -3.55 0.35 -25.40
C ASN A 37 -4.27 -0.41 -26.54
N SER A 38 -5.12 -1.35 -26.15
CA SER A 38 -5.97 -2.13 -27.06
C SER A 38 -7.36 -2.29 -26.50
N SER A 39 -8.37 -2.09 -27.36
CA SER A 39 -9.77 -2.35 -27.02
C SER A 39 -10.43 -3.07 -28.17
N PHE A 40 -11.18 -4.14 -27.88
CA PHE A 40 -11.80 -4.97 -28.89
C PHE A 40 -13.16 -5.49 -28.43
N SER A 41 -14.16 -5.35 -29.30
CA SER A 41 -15.55 -5.76 -29.08
C SER A 41 -15.96 -6.76 -30.18
N PRO A 42 -15.63 -8.06 -30.03
CA PRO A 42 -15.92 -9.07 -31.05
C PRO A 42 -17.42 -9.29 -31.25
N SER A 43 -18.24 -8.92 -30.28
CA SER A 43 -19.68 -9.01 -30.37
C SER A 43 -20.35 -7.99 -29.44
N LYS A 44 -21.68 -7.77 -29.60
CA LYS A 44 -22.47 -6.94 -28.67
C LYS A 44 -22.53 -7.50 -27.24
N LYS A 45 -21.98 -8.68 -27.03
CA LYS A 45 -22.02 -9.39 -25.73
C LYS A 45 -20.68 -9.41 -25.02
N LEU A 46 -19.61 -9.07 -25.70
CA LEU A 46 -18.25 -9.23 -25.19
C LEU A 46 -17.40 -8.03 -25.58
N ASP A 47 -16.92 -7.32 -24.58
CA ASP A 47 -15.95 -6.24 -24.70
C ASP A 47 -14.73 -6.58 -23.82
N TYR A 48 -13.53 -6.39 -24.34
CA TYR A 48 -12.33 -6.43 -23.54
C TYR A 48 -11.35 -5.34 -23.93
N SER A 49 -10.59 -4.89 -22.97
CA SER A 49 -9.54 -3.91 -23.17
C SER A 49 -8.31 -4.26 -22.32
N ALA A 50 -7.17 -3.87 -22.82
CA ALA A 50 -5.91 -4.00 -22.09
C ALA A 50 -5.05 -2.77 -22.32
N PHE A 51 -4.27 -2.39 -21.34
CA PHE A 51 -3.17 -1.45 -21.52
C PHE A 51 -1.91 -1.93 -20.81
N LEU A 52 -0.77 -1.52 -21.33
CA LEU A 52 0.55 -1.69 -20.74
C LEU A 52 1.26 -0.35 -20.76
N ILE A 53 1.85 0.01 -19.63
CA ILE A 53 2.72 1.18 -19.48
C ILE A 53 4.03 0.69 -18.89
N LEU A 54 5.14 1.05 -19.51
CA LEU A 54 6.49 0.84 -19.00
C LEU A 54 7.18 2.21 -18.95
N THR A 55 7.80 2.51 -17.84
CA THR A 55 8.55 3.76 -17.63
C THR A 55 9.85 3.43 -16.93
N ASN A 56 10.93 3.99 -17.44
CA ASN A 56 12.23 4.07 -16.77
C ASN A 56 12.58 5.54 -16.59
N SER A 57 12.94 5.96 -15.39
CA SER A 57 13.29 7.34 -15.08
C SER A 57 14.55 7.39 -14.23
N GLU A 58 15.51 8.18 -14.68
CA GLU A 58 16.73 8.49 -13.96
C GLU A 58 16.73 9.99 -13.64
N THR A 59 17.06 10.34 -12.39
CA THR A 59 17.05 11.74 -11.94
C THR A 59 18.30 12.01 -11.10
N GLU A 60 19.05 13.02 -11.48
CA GLU A 60 20.19 13.54 -10.68
C GLU A 60 19.81 14.85 -10.00
N ILE A 61 20.05 14.94 -8.70
CA ILE A 61 19.81 16.12 -7.90
C ILE A 61 21.08 16.53 -7.20
N GLN A 62 21.42 17.81 -7.25
CA GLN A 62 22.51 18.39 -6.50
C GLN A 62 22.00 19.56 -5.68
N GLN A 63 22.27 19.55 -4.37
CA GLN A 63 21.86 20.59 -3.47
C GLN A 63 23.04 21.05 -2.61
N ASN A 64 23.25 22.36 -2.53
CA ASN A 64 24.22 22.97 -1.64
C ASN A 64 23.48 23.90 -0.68
N ASN A 65 23.70 23.75 0.63
CA ASN A 65 23.09 24.59 1.65
C ASN A 65 24.19 25.16 2.56
N ILE A 66 23.97 26.37 3.04
CA ILE A 66 24.77 27.00 4.08
C ILE A 66 23.83 27.31 5.24
N THR A 67 24.10 26.75 6.41
CA THR A 67 23.32 27.01 7.63
C THR A 67 24.16 27.88 8.54
N GLN A 68 23.65 29.07 8.85
CA GLN A 68 24.28 30.03 9.75
C GLN A 68 23.50 30.09 11.06
N TYR A 69 24.17 29.87 12.16
CA TYR A 69 23.58 29.90 13.49
C TYR A 69 23.72 31.33 14.08
N VAL A 70 22.60 32.06 14.15
CA VAL A 70 22.58 33.46 14.63
C VAL A 70 21.96 33.54 16.02
N GLY A 71 22.55 34.34 16.91
CA GLY A 71 21.97 34.66 18.20
C GLY A 71 22.24 33.67 19.32
N LEU A 72 23.15 32.71 19.12
CA LEU A 72 23.62 31.81 20.18
C LEU A 72 24.81 32.41 20.90
N THR A 73 24.89 32.16 22.22
CA THR A 73 26.00 32.61 23.06
C THR A 73 27.30 31.80 22.84
N GLU A 74 27.18 30.64 22.17
CA GLU A 74 28.29 29.79 21.79
C GLU A 74 28.64 30.00 20.31
N ASN A 75 29.91 29.98 19.99
CA ASN A 75 30.41 30.13 18.62
C ASN A 75 30.25 28.81 17.88
N ILE A 76 29.04 28.51 17.43
CA ILE A 76 28.78 27.34 16.59
C ILE A 76 29.21 27.69 15.17
N PRO A 77 30.12 26.89 14.53
CA PRO A 77 30.54 27.17 13.16
C PRO A 77 29.39 27.06 12.17
N ASP A 78 29.42 27.86 11.12
CA ASP A 78 28.52 27.73 9.98
C ASP A 78 28.67 26.35 9.35
N GLU A 79 27.56 25.69 8.99
CA GLU A 79 27.58 24.41 8.35
C GLU A 79 27.34 24.55 6.84
N ASN A 80 28.28 24.03 6.07
CA ASN A 80 28.12 23.86 4.62
C ASN A 80 27.78 22.41 4.32
N THR A 81 26.68 22.20 3.63
CA THR A 81 26.25 20.85 3.21
C THR A 81 26.14 20.76 1.70
N GLN A 82 26.65 19.68 1.15
CA GLN A 82 26.48 19.31 -0.24
C GLN A 82 25.82 17.94 -0.30
N THR A 83 24.70 17.85 -1.02
CA THR A 83 23.97 16.60 -1.24
C THR A 83 23.93 16.32 -2.74
N ASN A 84 24.37 15.13 -3.13
CA ASN A 84 24.21 14.59 -4.47
C ASN A 84 23.32 13.36 -4.37
N THR A 85 22.25 13.34 -5.14
CA THR A 85 21.30 12.23 -5.13
C THR A 85 21.09 11.73 -6.56
N SER A 86 21.24 10.44 -6.76
CA SER A 86 20.89 9.73 -7.98
C SER A 86 19.69 8.84 -7.69
N GLN A 87 18.64 8.95 -8.50
CA GLN A 87 17.41 8.18 -8.34
C GLN A 87 17.10 7.47 -9.65
N THR A 88 16.81 6.17 -9.54
CA THR A 88 16.27 5.38 -10.65
C THR A 88 14.92 4.83 -10.27
N SER A 89 13.97 4.82 -11.21
CA SER A 89 12.63 4.28 -10.99
C SER A 89 12.17 3.59 -12.26
N GLU A 90 11.95 2.28 -12.15
CA GLU A 90 11.36 1.46 -13.19
C GLU A 90 9.92 1.11 -12.78
N LEU A 91 8.96 1.39 -13.65
CA LEU A 91 7.55 1.14 -13.41
C LEU A 91 6.94 0.38 -14.57
N GLY A 92 6.34 -0.77 -14.25
CA GLY A 92 5.48 -1.51 -15.15
C GLY A 92 4.05 -1.55 -14.64
N ILE A 93 3.08 -1.14 -15.46
CA ILE A 93 1.65 -1.23 -15.16
C ILE A 93 0.95 -1.95 -16.31
N ALA A 94 0.19 -3.00 -15.99
CA ALA A 94 -0.67 -3.68 -16.94
C ALA A 94 -2.09 -3.79 -16.39
N LYS A 95 -3.08 -3.44 -17.20
CA LYS A 95 -4.49 -3.63 -16.87
C LYS A 95 -5.18 -4.44 -17.94
N PHE A 96 -6.03 -5.36 -17.52
CA PHE A 96 -6.98 -6.05 -18.37
C PHE A 96 -8.39 -5.86 -17.81
N SER A 97 -9.35 -5.59 -18.70
CA SER A 97 -10.76 -5.44 -18.35
C SER A 97 -11.60 -6.26 -19.32
N LEU A 98 -12.56 -7.00 -18.76
CA LEU A 98 -13.51 -7.83 -19.48
C LEU A 98 -14.92 -7.45 -19.07
N LYS A 99 -15.80 -7.22 -20.05
CA LYS A 99 -17.23 -7.07 -19.88
C LYS A 99 -17.96 -8.09 -20.73
N TYR A 100 -18.71 -8.98 -20.09
CA TYR A 100 -19.41 -10.07 -20.76
C TYR A 100 -20.89 -10.08 -20.38
N LYS A 101 -21.76 -9.93 -21.39
CA LYS A 101 -23.21 -9.94 -21.31
C LYS A 101 -23.79 -11.01 -22.22
N PRO A 102 -23.79 -12.31 -21.82
CA PRO A 102 -24.28 -13.39 -22.66
C PRO A 102 -25.76 -13.22 -23.04
N ASN A 103 -26.53 -12.64 -22.13
CA ASN A 103 -27.95 -12.32 -22.32
C ASN A 103 -28.35 -11.12 -21.44
N ILE A 104 -29.65 -10.71 -21.49
CA ILE A 104 -30.14 -9.57 -20.72
C ILE A 104 -30.12 -9.77 -19.20
N ASN A 105 -30.09 -11.02 -18.76
CA ASN A 105 -30.19 -11.38 -17.34
C ASN A 105 -28.82 -11.57 -16.68
N ASN A 106 -27.75 -11.63 -17.44
CA ASN A 106 -26.40 -11.93 -16.94
C ASN A 106 -25.40 -10.89 -17.40
N GLN A 107 -24.61 -10.38 -16.46
CA GLN A 107 -23.49 -9.50 -16.73
C GLN A 107 -22.33 -9.87 -15.81
N VAL A 108 -21.17 -10.04 -16.39
CA VAL A 108 -19.87 -10.20 -15.70
C VAL A 108 -18.97 -9.04 -16.11
N ASP A 109 -18.46 -8.31 -15.14
CA ASP A 109 -17.43 -7.31 -15.31
C ASP A 109 -16.21 -7.76 -14.48
N TYR A 110 -15.08 -7.97 -15.13
CA TYR A 110 -13.82 -8.36 -14.47
C TYR A 110 -12.70 -7.41 -14.86
N GLU A 111 -11.96 -6.97 -13.87
CA GLU A 111 -10.78 -6.15 -14.07
C GLU A 111 -9.60 -6.69 -13.25
N VAL A 112 -8.43 -6.68 -13.83
CA VAL A 112 -7.16 -6.95 -13.14
C VAL A 112 -6.16 -5.87 -13.50
N LEU A 113 -5.50 -5.33 -12.47
CA LEU A 113 -4.41 -4.37 -12.57
C LEU A 113 -3.18 -4.97 -11.88
N GLY A 114 -2.13 -5.19 -12.66
CA GLY A 114 -0.80 -5.56 -12.17
C GLY A 114 0.13 -4.35 -12.17
N ARG A 115 0.96 -4.24 -11.15
CA ARG A 115 2.01 -3.22 -11.04
C ARG A 115 3.29 -3.87 -10.52
N VAL A 116 4.40 -3.53 -11.15
CA VAL A 116 5.76 -3.81 -10.67
C VAL A 116 6.53 -2.50 -10.63
N THR A 117 7.32 -2.30 -9.60
CA THR A 117 8.14 -1.10 -9.44
C THR A 117 9.49 -1.53 -8.86
N ASN A 118 10.56 -1.00 -9.42
CA ASN A 118 11.91 -1.11 -8.89
C ASN A 118 12.45 0.31 -8.73
N GLU A 119 12.78 0.70 -7.51
CA GLU A 119 13.22 2.05 -7.16
C GLU A 119 14.54 1.94 -6.42
N SER A 120 15.50 2.79 -6.80
CA SER A 120 16.79 2.91 -6.10
C SER A 120 17.15 4.39 -5.98
N GLN A 121 17.62 4.78 -4.81
CA GLN A 121 18.12 6.11 -4.53
C GLN A 121 19.47 6.00 -3.83
N ASP A 122 20.51 6.51 -4.48
CA ASP A 122 21.83 6.72 -3.89
C ASP A 122 21.99 8.20 -3.53
N GLN A 123 22.30 8.48 -2.28
CA GLN A 123 22.51 9.82 -1.77
C GLN A 123 23.85 9.94 -1.05
N ASN A 124 24.67 10.84 -1.54
CA ASN A 124 25.92 11.22 -0.91
C ASN A 124 25.78 12.62 -0.29
N TYR A 125 25.87 12.66 1.03
CA TYR A 125 25.78 13.87 1.83
C TYR A 125 27.15 14.18 2.42
N LEU A 126 27.62 15.40 2.22
CA LEU A 126 28.87 15.91 2.80
C LEU A 126 28.56 17.15 3.63
N SER A 127 28.91 17.13 4.90
CA SER A 127 28.80 18.25 5.82
C SER A 127 30.19 18.66 6.35
N SER A 128 30.41 19.98 6.45
CA SER A 128 31.60 20.53 7.07
C SER A 128 31.70 20.26 8.58
N VAL A 129 30.62 19.82 9.23
CA VAL A 129 30.50 19.58 10.67
C VAL A 129 30.47 18.10 11.01
N ILE A 130 29.66 17.32 10.29
CA ILE A 130 29.40 15.92 10.64
C ILE A 130 30.11 14.90 9.74
N GLY A 131 30.77 15.37 8.67
CA GLY A 131 31.49 14.48 7.75
C GLY A 131 30.63 13.95 6.60
N SER A 132 31.04 12.80 6.06
CA SER A 132 30.39 12.15 4.92
C SER A 132 29.39 11.10 5.35
N ILE A 133 28.23 11.08 4.69
CA ILE A 133 27.19 10.05 4.85
C ILE A 133 26.81 9.56 3.46
N GLY A 134 26.96 8.26 3.21
CA GLY A 134 26.36 7.58 2.07
C GLY A 134 25.04 6.93 2.48
N GLN A 135 24.02 7.04 1.66
CA GLN A 135 22.72 6.40 1.89
C GLN A 135 22.25 5.72 0.61
N LEU A 136 21.78 4.50 0.74
CA LEU A 136 21.14 3.74 -0.33
C LEU A 136 19.75 3.31 0.14
N ASP A 137 18.76 3.69 -0.64
CA ASP A 137 17.37 3.25 -0.48
C ASP A 137 16.96 2.46 -1.72
N GLU A 138 16.54 1.23 -1.55
CA GLU A 138 16.04 0.38 -2.62
C GLU A 138 14.66 -0.16 -2.24
N ALA A 139 13.78 -0.29 -3.22
CA ALA A 139 12.46 -0.88 -3.01
C ALA A 139 11.98 -1.60 -4.25
N GLU A 140 11.67 -2.88 -4.10
CA GLU A 140 10.96 -3.66 -5.09
C GLU A 140 9.50 -3.82 -4.66
N THR A 141 8.57 -3.47 -5.52
CA THR A 141 7.14 -3.61 -5.22
C THR A 141 6.44 -4.36 -6.33
N PHE A 142 5.68 -5.36 -5.93
CA PHE A 142 4.76 -6.08 -6.80
C PHE A 142 3.34 -5.98 -6.25
N SER A 143 2.36 -5.71 -7.10
CA SER A 143 0.96 -5.75 -6.69
C SER A 143 0.02 -6.22 -7.80
N ILE A 144 -1.01 -6.97 -7.40
CA ILE A 144 -2.15 -7.32 -8.24
C ILE A 144 -3.43 -6.90 -7.54
N ASN A 145 -4.26 -6.14 -8.23
CA ASN A 145 -5.61 -5.77 -7.79
C ASN A 145 -6.62 -6.34 -8.79
N GLN A 146 -7.57 -7.12 -8.29
CA GLN A 146 -8.60 -7.78 -9.08
C GLN A 146 -9.98 -7.37 -8.59
N ASN A 147 -10.88 -7.09 -9.53
CA ASN A 147 -12.26 -6.74 -9.24
C ASN A 147 -13.18 -7.61 -10.10
N LEU A 148 -14.13 -8.27 -9.48
CA LEU A 148 -15.15 -9.08 -10.13
C LEU A 148 -16.53 -8.56 -9.72
N ASN A 149 -17.37 -8.24 -10.71
CA ASN A 149 -18.79 -7.95 -10.49
C ASN A 149 -19.60 -8.88 -11.38
N TYR A 150 -20.52 -9.62 -10.77
CA TYR A 150 -21.43 -10.49 -11.48
C TYR A 150 -22.87 -10.14 -11.09
N TYR A 151 -23.67 -9.76 -12.07
CA TYR A 151 -25.08 -9.46 -11.90
C TYR A 151 -25.93 -10.53 -12.58
N TYR A 152 -26.90 -11.06 -11.83
CA TYR A 152 -27.84 -12.05 -12.33
C TYR A 152 -29.28 -11.67 -11.98
N THR A 153 -30.08 -11.42 -13.00
CA THR A 153 -31.54 -11.19 -12.87
C THR A 153 -32.26 -12.48 -13.13
N LEU A 154 -32.66 -13.18 -12.07
CA LEU A 154 -33.43 -14.42 -12.18
C LEU A 154 -34.80 -14.17 -12.81
N ASN A 155 -35.50 -13.11 -12.36
CA ASN A 155 -36.74 -12.59 -12.90
C ASN A 155 -36.95 -11.14 -12.44
N GLU A 156 -38.08 -10.52 -12.78
CA GLU A 156 -38.40 -9.12 -12.45
C GLU A 156 -38.38 -8.79 -10.96
N LYS A 157 -38.42 -9.81 -10.10
CA LYS A 157 -38.48 -9.63 -8.63
C LYS A 157 -37.20 -10.05 -7.92
N ASN A 158 -36.38 -10.87 -8.55
CA ASN A 158 -35.23 -11.51 -7.89
C ASN A 158 -33.93 -11.18 -8.64
N ILE A 159 -33.05 -10.42 -8.00
CA ILE A 159 -31.79 -9.97 -8.54
C ILE A 159 -30.68 -10.35 -7.58
N PHE A 160 -29.58 -10.87 -8.11
CA PHE A 160 -28.36 -11.21 -7.39
C PHE A 160 -27.21 -10.38 -7.91
N ALA A 161 -26.34 -9.93 -7.02
CA ALA A 161 -25.05 -9.35 -7.37
C ALA A 161 -23.95 -9.94 -6.49
N LEU A 162 -22.92 -10.47 -7.12
CA LEU A 162 -21.68 -10.85 -6.48
C LEU A 162 -20.64 -9.78 -6.82
N GLU A 163 -20.05 -9.19 -5.80
CA GLU A 163 -18.94 -8.27 -5.92
C GLU A 163 -17.76 -8.86 -5.13
N ALA A 164 -16.59 -8.92 -5.75
CA ALA A 164 -15.38 -9.38 -5.09
C ALA A 164 -14.19 -8.52 -5.51
N GLN A 165 -13.38 -8.14 -4.53
CA GLN A 165 -12.14 -7.43 -4.73
C GLN A 165 -11.02 -8.18 -4.02
N HIS A 166 -9.91 -8.38 -4.73
CA HIS A 166 -8.72 -9.01 -4.18
C HIS A 166 -7.49 -8.15 -4.45
N LEU A 167 -6.72 -7.89 -3.41
CA LEU A 167 -5.44 -7.18 -3.45
C LEU A 167 -4.34 -8.09 -2.89
N LEU A 168 -3.34 -8.33 -3.71
CA LEU A 168 -2.07 -8.91 -3.30
C LEU A 168 -0.98 -7.87 -3.49
N LYS A 169 -0.16 -7.62 -2.45
CA LYS A 169 0.97 -6.70 -2.50
C LYS A 169 2.16 -7.33 -1.78
N ASP A 170 3.34 -7.19 -2.36
CA ASP A 170 4.63 -7.58 -1.80
C ASP A 170 5.60 -6.40 -2.02
N GLU A 171 6.21 -5.91 -0.94
CA GLU A 171 7.16 -4.80 -0.93
C GLU A 171 8.40 -5.26 -0.18
N ASP A 172 9.55 -4.99 -0.76
CA ASP A 172 10.87 -5.40 -0.27
C ASP A 172 11.80 -4.18 -0.20
N PRO A 173 11.57 -3.26 0.78
CA PRO A 173 12.41 -2.08 0.93
C PRO A 173 13.68 -2.41 1.71
N PHE A 174 14.81 -2.01 1.14
CA PHE A 174 16.13 -2.07 1.73
C PHE A 174 16.69 -0.67 1.94
N TYR A 175 17.30 -0.43 3.08
CA TYR A 175 17.97 0.81 3.42
C TYR A 175 19.39 0.51 3.90
N ASN A 176 20.36 1.29 3.41
CA ASN A 176 21.75 1.23 3.90
C ASN A 176 22.29 2.63 4.17
N ALA A 177 23.03 2.78 5.26
CA ALA A 177 23.73 4.00 5.62
C ALA A 177 25.19 3.72 5.94
N LEU A 178 26.08 4.43 5.26
CA LEU A 178 27.52 4.42 5.49
C LEU A 178 27.94 5.74 6.14
N LEU A 179 28.39 5.70 7.39
CA LEU A 179 28.79 6.86 8.17
C LEU A 179 30.29 6.75 8.57
N GLU A 180 30.99 7.85 8.55
CA GLU A 180 32.36 7.88 9.09
C GLU A 180 32.36 7.61 10.61
N ASN A 181 33.26 6.73 11.06
CA ASN A 181 33.49 6.50 12.48
C ASN A 181 34.25 7.70 13.09
N ASN A 182 33.50 8.70 13.50
CA ASN A 182 34.03 9.91 14.11
C ASN A 182 33.34 10.20 15.46
N SER A 183 33.82 11.19 16.20
CA SER A 183 33.35 11.53 17.54
C SER A 183 31.87 11.92 17.58
N ASN A 184 31.26 12.36 16.45
CA ASN A 184 29.86 12.77 16.39
C ASN A 184 28.93 11.57 16.52
N TYR A 185 29.32 10.39 16.02
CA TYR A 185 28.50 9.18 15.99
C TYR A 185 28.86 8.15 17.05
N GLN A 186 30.09 8.21 17.60
CA GLN A 186 30.65 7.16 18.45
C GLN A 186 29.80 6.84 19.68
N THR A 187 29.21 7.85 20.35
CA THR A 187 28.38 7.62 21.53
C THR A 187 27.10 6.90 21.17
N THR A 188 26.46 7.29 20.05
CA THR A 188 25.22 6.66 19.56
C THR A 188 25.51 5.25 19.06
N ALA A 189 26.58 5.06 18.31
CA ALA A 189 27.01 3.77 17.80
C ALA A 189 27.26 2.75 18.92
N LEU A 190 27.96 3.15 19.97
CA LEU A 190 28.17 2.32 21.16
C LEU A 190 26.86 1.98 21.87
N GLY A 191 25.96 2.96 21.97
CA GLY A 191 24.64 2.75 22.56
C GLY A 191 23.75 1.78 21.76
N LEU A 192 23.97 1.69 20.47
CA LEU A 192 23.31 0.74 19.56
C LEU A 192 24.02 -0.62 19.46
N GLY A 193 25.17 -0.78 20.11
CA GLY A 193 25.95 -2.03 20.06
C GLY A 193 26.71 -2.24 18.75
N LEU A 194 27.00 -1.15 17.99
CA LEU A 194 27.76 -1.23 16.76
C LEU A 194 29.24 -1.52 17.05
N ASP A 195 29.86 -2.29 16.15
CA ASP A 195 31.30 -2.53 16.19
C ASP A 195 32.07 -1.27 15.76
N ASN A 196 32.96 -0.78 16.64
CA ASN A 196 33.80 0.39 16.42
C ASN A 196 35.18 0.09 15.79
N SER A 197 35.42 -1.14 15.41
CA SER A 197 36.74 -1.54 14.85
C SER A 197 36.95 -1.05 13.41
N SER A 198 35.85 -0.76 12.69
CA SER A 198 35.85 -0.24 11.33
C SER A 198 36.00 1.30 11.31
N PRO A 199 36.66 1.88 10.28
CA PRO A 199 36.65 3.32 10.05
C PRO A 199 35.26 3.87 9.65
N PHE A 200 34.29 3.01 9.34
CA PHE A 200 32.92 3.36 8.98
C PHE A 200 31.94 2.50 9.76
N TYR A 201 30.79 3.09 10.03
CA TYR A 201 29.56 2.37 10.42
C TYR A 201 28.74 2.12 9.16
N ASN A 202 28.69 0.87 8.73
CA ASN A 202 27.86 0.43 7.60
C ASN A 202 26.62 -0.28 8.15
N ILE A 203 25.51 0.43 8.22
CA ILE A 203 24.26 -0.03 8.86
C ILE A 203 23.22 -0.28 7.78
N ALA A 204 22.57 -1.43 7.81
CA ALA A 204 21.51 -1.74 6.90
C ALA A 204 20.22 -2.12 7.64
N GLN A 205 19.09 -1.85 7.00
CA GLN A 205 17.78 -2.34 7.39
C GLN A 205 17.12 -3.01 6.20
N ASP A 206 16.84 -4.29 6.35
CA ASP A 206 16.03 -5.07 5.43
C ASP A 206 14.59 -5.14 5.96
N LYS A 207 13.61 -4.96 5.09
CA LYS A 207 12.19 -5.02 5.42
C LYS A 207 11.44 -5.81 4.37
N ARG A 208 10.39 -6.48 4.77
CA ARG A 208 9.44 -7.06 3.84
C ARG A 208 8.02 -6.83 4.32
N VAL A 209 7.15 -6.34 3.43
CA VAL A 209 5.74 -6.08 3.73
C VAL A 209 4.87 -6.80 2.72
N LYS A 210 4.12 -7.80 3.20
CA LYS A 210 3.16 -8.53 2.38
C LYS A 210 1.75 -8.24 2.82
N SER A 211 0.87 -8.01 1.85
CA SER A 211 -0.55 -7.81 2.10
C SER A 211 -1.37 -8.67 1.16
N ASN A 212 -2.33 -9.43 1.72
CA ASN A 212 -3.30 -10.20 0.98
C ASN A 212 -4.69 -9.89 1.54
N GLN A 213 -5.53 -9.24 0.74
CA GLN A 213 -6.86 -8.79 1.15
C GLN A 213 -7.90 -9.27 0.16
N LEU A 214 -8.97 -9.83 0.68
CA LEU A 214 -10.15 -10.23 -0.08
C LEU A 214 -11.38 -9.61 0.57
N ASP A 215 -12.17 -8.88 -0.21
CA ASP A 215 -13.50 -8.41 0.14
C ASP A 215 -14.49 -8.99 -0.86
N ALA A 216 -15.45 -9.75 -0.39
CA ALA A 216 -16.46 -10.37 -1.24
C ALA A 216 -17.83 -10.26 -0.61
N LYS A 217 -18.83 -9.87 -1.41
CA LYS A 217 -20.22 -9.82 -0.97
C LYS A 217 -21.16 -10.35 -2.03
N LEU A 218 -22.21 -10.99 -1.56
CA LEU A 218 -23.37 -11.44 -2.35
C LEU A 218 -24.58 -10.68 -1.87
N ASP A 219 -25.15 -9.87 -2.73
CA ASP A 219 -26.41 -9.18 -2.52
C ASP A 219 -27.55 -9.91 -3.22
N TYR A 220 -28.65 -10.08 -2.52
CA TYR A 220 -29.90 -10.57 -3.08
C TYR A 220 -31.01 -9.54 -2.85
N TRP A 221 -31.57 -9.03 -3.93
CA TRP A 221 -32.75 -8.16 -3.89
C TRP A 221 -34.02 -8.93 -4.25
N ASN A 222 -35.02 -8.85 -3.38
CA ASN A 222 -36.35 -9.31 -3.62
C ASN A 222 -37.33 -8.12 -3.73
N ILE A 223 -37.81 -7.85 -4.94
CA ILE A 223 -38.78 -6.78 -5.21
C ILE A 223 -40.18 -7.29 -4.84
N LEU A 224 -40.67 -6.92 -3.66
CA LEU A 224 -41.97 -7.32 -3.14
C LEU A 224 -43.11 -6.69 -3.97
N ASN A 225 -42.97 -5.40 -4.29
CA ASN A 225 -43.89 -4.65 -5.15
C ASN A 225 -43.19 -3.36 -5.67
N LYS A 226 -43.95 -2.53 -6.44
CA LYS A 226 -43.39 -1.26 -7.01
C LYS A 226 -42.95 -0.25 -5.98
N LYS A 227 -43.24 -0.43 -4.70
CA LYS A 227 -42.94 0.51 -3.61
C LYS A 227 -42.03 -0.07 -2.54
N SER A 228 -41.79 -1.37 -2.55
CA SER A 228 -40.99 -2.01 -1.52
C SER A 228 -40.11 -3.14 -2.06
N ASP A 229 -38.92 -3.23 -1.52
CA ASP A 229 -37.99 -4.32 -1.74
C ASP A 229 -37.22 -4.67 -0.46
N LEU A 230 -36.72 -5.87 -0.46
CA LEU A 230 -35.86 -6.43 0.57
C LEU A 230 -34.48 -6.73 -0.04
N ASN A 231 -33.43 -6.30 0.61
CA ASN A 231 -32.07 -6.66 0.28
C ASN A 231 -31.48 -7.52 1.39
N LEU A 232 -30.93 -8.65 1.02
CA LEU A 232 -30.14 -9.52 1.87
C LEU A 232 -28.71 -9.50 1.37
N THR A 233 -27.75 -9.15 2.23
CA THR A 233 -26.33 -9.11 1.92
C THR A 233 -25.61 -10.15 2.76
N PHE A 234 -24.80 -10.99 2.13
CA PHE A 234 -23.83 -11.83 2.80
C PHE A 234 -22.43 -11.45 2.31
N GLY A 235 -21.52 -11.19 3.24
CA GLY A 235 -20.17 -10.78 2.86
C GLY A 235 -19.08 -11.30 3.79
N ALA A 236 -17.86 -11.29 3.27
CA ALA A 236 -16.65 -11.70 3.95
C ALA A 236 -15.50 -10.75 3.60
N ILE A 237 -14.79 -10.29 4.61
CA ILE A 237 -13.53 -9.58 4.47
C ILE A 237 -12.44 -10.43 5.11
N TYR A 238 -11.39 -10.69 4.35
CA TYR A 238 -10.17 -11.32 4.81
C TYR A 238 -9.00 -10.38 4.57
N SER A 239 -8.18 -10.17 5.57
CA SER A 239 -6.95 -9.39 5.44
C SER A 239 -5.83 -10.08 6.20
N LYS A 240 -4.73 -10.36 5.49
CA LYS A 240 -3.49 -10.85 6.09
C LYS A 240 -2.38 -9.86 5.75
N GLN A 241 -1.65 -9.42 6.77
CA GLN A 241 -0.48 -8.56 6.65
C GLN A 241 0.69 -9.21 7.37
N GLU A 242 1.81 -9.29 6.68
CA GLU A 242 3.08 -9.79 7.21
C GLU A 242 4.09 -8.66 7.09
N PHE A 243 4.80 -8.41 8.16
CA PHE A 243 5.85 -7.40 8.24
C PHE A 243 7.06 -8.06 8.90
N ASP A 244 8.18 -8.04 8.18
CA ASP A 244 9.48 -8.47 8.67
C ASP A 244 10.42 -7.28 8.60
N SER A 245 11.25 -7.08 9.61
CA SER A 245 12.28 -6.04 9.64
C SER A 245 13.49 -6.53 10.43
N GLU A 246 14.66 -6.32 9.86
CA GLU A 246 15.95 -6.65 10.45
C GLU A 246 16.92 -5.50 10.25
N ILE A 247 17.67 -5.11 11.32
CA ILE A 247 18.70 -4.10 11.27
C ILE A 247 20.03 -4.78 11.62
N PHE A 248 21.05 -4.56 10.81
CA PHE A 248 22.35 -5.18 10.99
C PHE A 248 23.48 -4.26 10.54
N GLN A 249 24.70 -4.58 10.95
CA GLN A 249 25.91 -3.89 10.55
C GLN A 249 26.77 -4.79 9.65
N PHE A 250 27.23 -4.24 8.53
CA PHE A 250 28.29 -4.83 7.74
C PHE A 250 29.63 -4.46 8.36
N LEU A 251 30.52 -5.43 8.59
CA LEU A 251 31.87 -5.19 9.12
C LEU A 251 32.91 -4.98 8.02
N SER A 252 32.53 -4.90 6.76
CA SER A 252 33.40 -4.61 5.62
C SER A 252 32.99 -3.32 4.92
N GLU A 253 33.99 -2.71 4.25
CA GLU A 253 33.75 -1.49 3.45
C GLU A 253 33.20 -1.79 2.05
N SER A 254 33.17 -3.06 1.62
CA SER A 254 32.76 -3.40 0.26
C SER A 254 31.26 -3.66 0.18
N ALA A 255 30.63 -3.03 -0.80
CA ALA A 255 29.23 -3.29 -1.13
C ALA A 255 28.97 -4.73 -1.60
N GLU A 256 30.01 -5.50 -1.92
CA GLU A 256 29.87 -6.91 -2.31
C GLU A 256 29.48 -7.82 -1.15
N ASP A 257 29.65 -7.38 0.10
CA ASP A 257 29.26 -8.12 1.30
C ASP A 257 27.83 -7.79 1.78
N ILE A 258 27.06 -7.04 1.01
CA ILE A 258 25.69 -6.61 1.33
C ILE A 258 24.77 -7.78 1.68
N TYR A 259 25.00 -8.97 1.13
CA TYR A 259 24.14 -10.15 1.36
C TYR A 259 24.54 -11.02 2.55
N ASN A 260 25.61 -10.67 3.28
CA ASN A 260 26.05 -11.42 4.45
C ASN A 260 26.18 -10.47 5.65
N PRO A 261 25.07 -10.20 6.37
CA PRO A 261 25.16 -9.45 7.61
C PRO A 261 26.10 -10.15 8.58
N THR A 262 27.09 -9.42 9.08
CA THR A 262 28.12 -9.96 9.94
C THR A 262 27.82 -9.75 11.41
N SER A 263 26.92 -8.83 11.74
CA SER A 263 26.50 -8.56 13.10
C SER A 263 25.11 -7.91 13.12
N LEU A 264 24.22 -8.42 13.95
CA LEU A 264 22.97 -7.75 14.27
C LEU A 264 23.24 -6.60 15.24
N VAL A 265 22.54 -5.48 15.08
CA VAL A 265 22.65 -4.35 15.98
C VAL A 265 21.94 -4.69 17.29
N ASN A 266 22.53 -4.34 18.44
CA ASN A 266 22.00 -4.66 19.78
C ASN A 266 21.68 -6.15 20.03
N ASP A 267 22.51 -7.04 19.43
CA ASP A 267 22.41 -8.48 19.69
C ASP A 267 21.01 -9.06 19.45
N GLY A 268 20.31 -8.50 18.43
CA GLY A 268 19.04 -8.99 17.94
C GLY A 268 17.79 -8.27 18.44
N LEU A 269 17.91 -7.10 19.09
CA LEU A 269 16.74 -6.23 19.41
C LEU A 269 16.07 -5.62 18.17
N ASP A 270 16.63 -5.82 17.04
CA ASP A 270 16.38 -5.20 15.75
C ASP A 270 15.66 -6.12 14.77
N TYR A 271 15.39 -7.36 15.19
CA TYR A 271 14.53 -8.27 14.44
C TYR A 271 13.08 -8.16 14.93
N ASN A 272 12.17 -7.87 14.02
CA ASN A 272 10.74 -7.80 14.30
C ASN A 272 9.94 -8.45 13.18
N GLU A 273 9.21 -9.52 13.50
CA GLU A 273 8.28 -10.21 12.62
C GLU A 273 6.86 -10.03 13.17
N VAL A 274 5.98 -9.45 12.37
CA VAL A 274 4.56 -9.26 12.73
C VAL A 274 3.68 -9.92 11.68
N ASN A 275 2.78 -10.79 12.14
CA ASN A 275 1.76 -11.41 11.31
C ASN A 275 0.38 -11.04 11.86
N TYR A 276 -0.38 -10.25 11.09
CA TYR A 276 -1.72 -9.82 11.42
C TYR A 276 -2.73 -10.42 10.47
N VAL A 277 -3.73 -11.11 11.03
CA VAL A 277 -4.87 -11.68 10.30
C VAL A 277 -6.16 -11.09 10.83
N PHE A 278 -6.99 -10.61 9.94
CA PHE A 278 -8.32 -10.08 10.23
C PHE A 278 -9.37 -10.73 9.34
N ASN A 279 -10.47 -11.18 9.96
CA ASN A 279 -11.63 -11.72 9.29
C ASN A 279 -12.89 -11.00 9.77
N ASP A 280 -13.77 -10.67 8.84
CA ASP A 280 -15.12 -10.19 9.11
C ASP A 280 -16.11 -10.96 8.24
N LEU A 281 -17.00 -11.70 8.87
CA LEU A 281 -18.15 -12.31 8.20
C LEU A 281 -19.39 -11.52 8.59
N TYR A 282 -20.17 -11.08 7.61
CA TYR A 282 -21.34 -10.27 7.88
C TYR A 282 -22.56 -10.67 7.10
N LEU A 283 -23.73 -10.45 7.74
CA LEU A 283 -25.05 -10.66 7.19
C LEU A 283 -25.89 -9.41 7.40
N GLY A 284 -26.28 -8.78 6.29
CA GLY A 284 -27.11 -7.58 6.28
C GLY A 284 -28.55 -7.87 5.81
N LEU A 285 -29.52 -7.18 6.42
CA LEU A 285 -30.89 -7.18 6.01
C LEU A 285 -31.40 -5.73 5.94
N HIS A 286 -31.84 -5.30 4.77
CA HIS A 286 -32.35 -3.96 4.55
C HIS A 286 -33.74 -4.04 3.88
N TYR A 287 -34.66 -3.26 4.40
CA TYR A 287 -35.99 -3.13 3.82
C TYR A 287 -36.22 -1.72 3.32
N ARG A 288 -36.58 -1.55 2.06
CA ARG A 288 -36.88 -0.25 1.47
C ARG A 288 -38.36 -0.12 1.21
N LEU A 289 -38.94 1.00 1.67
CA LEU A 289 -40.33 1.36 1.46
C LEU A 289 -40.46 2.78 0.88
N LYS A 290 -41.15 2.90 -0.25
CA LYS A 290 -41.51 4.20 -0.84
C LYS A 290 -42.99 4.51 -0.55
N THR A 291 -43.24 5.58 0.19
CA THR A 291 -44.58 6.05 0.54
C THR A 291 -44.72 7.54 0.30
N GLY A 292 -45.52 7.94 -0.70
CA GLY A 292 -45.67 9.32 -1.11
C GLY A 292 -44.31 9.92 -1.52
N LYS A 293 -43.89 10.98 -0.82
CA LYS A 293 -42.60 11.68 -1.03
C LYS A 293 -41.45 11.05 -0.26
N PHE A 294 -41.70 10.07 0.59
CA PHE A 294 -40.69 9.47 1.47
C PHE A 294 -40.24 8.13 0.90
N THR A 295 -38.94 7.91 0.95
CA THR A 295 -38.31 6.59 0.83
C THR A 295 -37.62 6.31 2.14
N ILE A 296 -38.03 5.24 2.83
CA ILE A 296 -37.53 4.84 4.14
C ILE A 296 -36.83 3.49 3.98
N SER A 297 -35.63 3.39 4.51
CA SER A 297 -34.80 2.18 4.41
C SER A 297 -34.20 1.84 5.78
N PRO A 298 -34.93 1.17 6.68
CA PRO A 298 -34.34 0.56 7.87
C PRO A 298 -33.58 -0.70 7.50
N GLY A 299 -32.51 -0.93 8.26
CA GLY A 299 -31.69 -2.11 8.09
C GLY A 299 -30.90 -2.46 9.35
N PHE A 300 -30.22 -3.58 9.29
CA PHE A 300 -29.19 -3.97 10.25
C PHE A 300 -28.20 -4.91 9.58
N THR A 301 -26.96 -4.89 10.08
CA THR A 301 -25.91 -5.82 9.69
C THR A 301 -25.31 -6.46 10.93
N ALA A 302 -25.28 -7.78 10.95
CA ALA A 302 -24.62 -8.58 11.98
C ALA A 302 -23.23 -8.96 11.48
N HIS A 303 -22.21 -8.70 12.30
CA HIS A 303 -20.81 -8.97 12.02
C HIS A 303 -20.24 -9.98 13.00
N SER A 304 -19.38 -10.87 12.50
CA SER A 304 -18.49 -11.74 13.26
C SER A 304 -17.05 -11.37 12.92
N TYR A 305 -16.39 -10.68 13.84
CA TYR A 305 -15.01 -10.28 13.72
C TYR A 305 -14.08 -11.28 14.39
N ASP A 306 -12.99 -11.62 13.72
CA ASP A 306 -11.89 -12.39 14.26
C ASP A 306 -10.56 -11.74 13.86
N SER A 307 -9.71 -11.45 14.83
CA SER A 307 -8.39 -10.88 14.59
C SER A 307 -7.33 -11.61 15.39
N GLU A 308 -6.22 -11.87 14.75
CA GLU A 308 -5.04 -12.49 15.35
C GLU A 308 -3.80 -11.68 14.98
N ASN A 309 -3.01 -11.32 15.99
CA ASN A 309 -1.72 -10.67 15.84
C ASN A 309 -0.66 -11.54 16.51
N THR A 310 0.32 -11.96 15.75
CA THR A 310 1.50 -12.67 16.23
C THR A 310 2.71 -11.80 16.01
N GLN A 311 3.50 -11.60 17.05
CA GLN A 311 4.74 -10.84 17.01
C GLN A 311 5.88 -11.69 17.58
N ASN A 312 6.98 -11.74 16.85
CA ASN A 312 8.25 -12.31 17.26
C ASN A 312 9.29 -11.20 17.33
N GLU A 313 9.92 -11.06 18.45
CA GLU A 313 11.07 -10.16 18.67
C GLU A 313 12.22 -10.97 19.25
N SER A 314 13.44 -10.53 19.02
CA SER A 314 14.64 -11.30 19.36
C SER A 314 14.82 -11.60 20.84
N PHE A 315 14.29 -10.74 21.74
CA PHE A 315 14.46 -10.87 23.19
C PHE A 315 13.19 -11.22 23.95
N GLU A 316 12.02 -11.11 23.35
CA GLU A 316 10.77 -11.46 23.98
C GLU A 316 10.20 -12.76 23.43
N SER A 317 9.59 -13.54 24.31
CA SER A 317 8.82 -14.70 23.89
C SER A 317 7.71 -14.26 22.96
N ARG A 318 7.52 -14.96 21.86
CA ARG A 318 6.44 -14.81 20.89
C ARG A 318 5.15 -14.38 21.57
N SER A 319 4.68 -13.18 21.25
CA SER A 319 3.36 -12.72 21.70
C SER A 319 2.31 -13.11 20.65
N ASN A 320 1.18 -13.65 21.12
CA ASN A 320 0.03 -13.94 20.29
C ASN A 320 -1.21 -13.35 20.94
N TYR A 321 -1.84 -12.42 20.25
CA TYR A 321 -3.08 -11.80 20.69
C TYR A 321 -4.20 -12.14 19.72
N LYS A 322 -5.23 -12.84 20.25
CA LYS A 322 -6.42 -13.22 19.48
C LYS A 322 -7.67 -12.59 20.09
N LYS A 323 -8.51 -12.01 19.25
CA LYS A 323 -9.76 -11.38 19.66
C LYS A 323 -10.88 -11.72 18.67
N SER A 324 -11.98 -12.25 19.20
CA SER A 324 -13.21 -12.50 18.45
C SER A 324 -14.37 -11.79 19.12
N PHE A 325 -15.23 -11.16 18.34
CA PHE A 325 -16.43 -10.49 18.86
C PHE A 325 -17.50 -10.34 17.80
N TYR A 326 -18.74 -10.18 18.26
CA TYR A 326 -19.91 -9.99 17.41
C TYR A 326 -20.45 -8.57 17.56
N LYS A 327 -20.95 -7.99 16.49
CA LYS A 327 -21.64 -6.70 16.51
C LYS A 327 -22.90 -6.76 15.68
N LEU A 328 -23.95 -6.11 16.18
CA LEU A 328 -25.14 -5.81 15.42
C LEU A 328 -25.18 -4.29 15.19
N LEU A 329 -25.18 -3.87 13.95
CA LEU A 329 -25.16 -2.49 13.53
C LEU A 329 -26.49 -2.16 12.85
N PRO A 330 -27.42 -1.47 13.54
CA PRO A 330 -28.63 -0.96 12.92
C PRO A 330 -28.30 0.25 12.05
N ASP A 331 -28.98 0.38 10.93
CA ASP A 331 -28.92 1.55 10.07
C ASP A 331 -30.32 2.02 9.69
N PHE A 332 -30.44 3.30 9.37
CA PHE A 332 -31.67 3.90 8.94
C PHE A 332 -31.39 5.02 7.95
N ASN A 333 -31.97 4.91 6.74
CA ASN A 333 -31.90 5.96 5.75
C ASN A 333 -33.30 6.44 5.39
N MET A 334 -33.48 7.77 5.27
CA MET A 334 -34.70 8.40 4.82
C MET A 334 -34.42 9.44 3.74
N ILE A 335 -35.09 9.31 2.60
CA ILE A 335 -34.97 10.25 1.49
C ILE A 335 -36.34 10.93 1.31
N ILE A 336 -36.36 12.26 1.25
CA ILE A 336 -37.55 13.07 1.00
C ILE A 336 -37.39 13.69 -0.39
N GLN A 337 -38.33 13.39 -1.30
CA GLN A 337 -38.42 14.07 -2.59
C GLN A 337 -39.18 15.38 -2.41
N LEU A 338 -38.44 16.49 -2.41
CA LEU A 338 -39.06 17.81 -2.50
C LEU A 338 -39.53 17.98 -3.95
N LYS A 339 -40.76 18.53 -4.11
CA LYS A 339 -41.26 18.84 -5.45
C LYS A 339 -40.47 19.98 -6.03
N ASP A 340 -40.03 19.82 -7.29
CA ASP A 340 -39.68 20.97 -8.14
C ASP A 340 -40.91 21.81 -8.43
#